data_2c8ec3257f85e1807a78090d6fc9c4f0
#
_entry.id   2c8ec3257f85e1807a78090d6fc9c4f0
#
_cell.length_a   1.000
_cell.length_b   1.000
_cell.length_c   1.000
_cell.angle_alpha   90.00
_cell.angle_beta   90.00
_cell.angle_gamma   90.00
#
_symmetry.space_group_name_H-M   'P 1'
#
loop_
_entity.id
_entity.type
_entity.pdbx_description
1 polymer ?
#
loop_
_entity_poly.entity_id
_entity_poly.type
_entity_poly.pdbx_seq_one_letter_code
_entity_poly.pdbx_strand_id
1 'polypeptide(L)'
;MKNNSENKLLSFLRDNTVPLMFIVICAVCIPLSGFSTSYLINEIVTRMGRNIFLILALLIPIMSGMGLNFGMTLGAMAGEIALIFVSDWQIWGIPGVVLAMIISIPISVLLGAFCGKILNMAKGREMITSYILSFFMNGIYQLVVLYMMGSIIPIRHFSIKLPRGYGIRNTVSLLNMRQCLDNLLAVRVAGVKIPVLTFLIIGVLCLFIVWFRKTKLGQDMRAVGQDMGVARDAGINVERTRIISIIMSTVLAGFGMVIYLQNMGNIATYSSHSQIGMFCIAALLVGGASVDKASIGNVFLGVILFHTMFIVAPKAGAAITGDSMIGEYFRVFVSYAVITLALIMYETKKRKHKSQAAQQLQLEQKEADAHE
;
A
#
# COMPACT_ATOMS: atom_id res chain seq x y z
N MET A 1 -2.42 36.63 22.17
CA MET A 1 -2.63 35.19 22.38
C MET A 1 -3.66 34.56 21.46
N LYS A 2 -4.74 35.23 21.07
CA LYS A 2 -5.79 34.73 20.15
C LYS A 2 -5.28 34.43 18.75
N ASN A 3 -4.42 35.25 18.17
CA ASN A 3 -3.87 35.09 16.80
C ASN A 3 -2.95 33.84 16.62
N ASN A 4 -2.33 33.36 17.69
CA ASN A 4 -1.42 32.21 17.64
C ASN A 4 -2.17 30.88 17.69
N SER A 5 -3.37 30.83 18.28
CA SER A 5 -4.24 29.65 18.32
C SER A 5 -5.02 29.49 17.00
N GLU A 6 -5.47 30.59 16.39
CA GLU A 6 -6.14 30.57 15.08
C GLU A 6 -5.17 30.13 13.97
N ASN A 7 -3.92 30.62 13.98
CA ASN A 7 -2.91 30.19 13.04
C ASN A 7 -2.52 28.71 13.19
N LYS A 8 -2.50 28.18 14.43
CA LYS A 8 -2.27 26.73 14.67
C LYS A 8 -3.45 25.88 14.21
N LEU A 9 -4.69 26.32 14.42
CA LEU A 9 -5.87 25.62 13.98
C LEU A 9 -5.94 25.58 12.44
N LEU A 10 -5.69 26.71 11.77
CA LEU A 10 -5.66 26.81 10.31
C LEU A 10 -4.55 25.95 9.70
N SER A 11 -3.36 25.90 10.32
CA SER A 11 -2.29 25.02 9.87
C SER A 11 -2.65 23.53 10.03
N PHE A 12 -3.24 23.16 11.17
CA PHE A 12 -3.70 21.80 11.43
C PHE A 12 -4.79 21.37 10.41
N LEU A 13 -5.79 22.23 10.15
CA LEU A 13 -6.83 21.96 9.17
C LEU A 13 -6.25 21.79 7.75
N ARG A 14 -5.30 22.66 7.38
CA ARG A 14 -4.64 22.60 6.08
C ARG A 14 -3.76 21.35 5.91
N ASP A 15 -3.07 20.92 6.96
CA ASP A 15 -2.20 19.75 6.89
C ASP A 15 -3.00 18.44 6.96
N ASN A 16 -4.22 18.45 7.50
CA ASN A 16 -5.11 17.29 7.62
C ASN A 16 -6.38 17.40 6.76
N THR A 17 -6.36 18.19 5.69
CA THR A 17 -7.54 18.41 4.81
C THR A 17 -8.13 17.10 4.29
N VAL A 18 -7.29 16.16 3.82
CA VAL A 18 -7.74 14.89 3.25
C VAL A 18 -8.40 13.98 4.30
N PRO A 19 -7.79 13.69 5.46
CA PRO A 19 -8.46 12.93 6.52
C PRO A 19 -9.78 13.55 6.97
N LEU A 20 -9.82 14.88 7.13
CA LEU A 20 -11.02 15.59 7.57
C LEU A 20 -12.16 15.48 6.55
N MET A 21 -11.85 15.61 5.26
CA MET A 21 -12.82 15.41 4.18
C MET A 21 -13.42 14.01 4.23
N PHE A 22 -12.59 12.98 4.44
CA PHE A 22 -13.05 11.60 4.56
C PHE A 22 -13.90 11.36 5.81
N ILE A 23 -13.55 11.98 6.93
CA ILE A 23 -14.38 11.91 8.15
C ILE A 23 -15.76 12.46 7.87
N VAL A 24 -15.87 13.62 7.18
CA VAL A 24 -17.16 14.22 6.82
C VAL A 24 -17.95 13.31 5.88
N ILE A 25 -17.30 12.79 4.82
CA ILE A 25 -17.96 11.86 3.88
C ILE A 25 -18.47 10.61 4.62
N CYS A 26 -17.65 9.98 5.47
CA CYS A 26 -18.06 8.83 6.26
C CYS A 26 -19.21 9.16 7.21
N ALA A 27 -19.16 10.32 7.88
CA ALA A 27 -20.21 10.75 8.80
C ALA A 27 -21.59 10.92 8.12
N VAL A 28 -21.59 11.36 6.86
CA VAL A 28 -22.80 11.47 6.05
C VAL A 28 -23.25 10.12 5.48
N CYS A 29 -22.31 9.30 4.98
CA CYS A 29 -22.63 8.05 4.32
C CYS A 29 -23.04 6.93 5.28
N ILE A 30 -22.53 6.91 6.53
CA ILE A 30 -22.86 5.87 7.51
C ILE A 30 -24.39 5.79 7.78
N PRO A 31 -25.07 6.88 8.17
CA PRO A 31 -26.51 6.82 8.40
C PRO A 31 -27.30 6.51 7.13
N LEU A 32 -26.88 7.02 5.96
CA LEU A 32 -27.53 6.75 4.67
C LEU A 32 -27.38 5.30 4.21
N SER A 33 -26.32 4.61 4.63
CA SER A 33 -26.08 3.20 4.26
C SER A 33 -27.07 2.22 4.87
N GLY A 34 -27.70 2.57 6.01
CA GLY A 34 -28.61 1.68 6.73
C GLY A 34 -27.96 0.41 7.31
N PHE A 35 -26.64 0.32 7.35
CA PHE A 35 -25.96 -0.82 7.96
C PHE A 35 -26.01 -0.76 9.48
N SER A 36 -26.15 -1.92 10.12
CA SER A 36 -26.03 -2.01 11.60
C SER A 36 -24.59 -1.70 12.03
N THR A 37 -24.45 -1.04 13.17
CA THR A 37 -23.13 -0.70 13.75
C THR A 37 -22.26 -1.94 13.97
N SER A 38 -22.84 -3.04 14.43
CA SER A 38 -22.13 -4.31 14.61
C SER A 38 -21.57 -4.86 13.30
N TYR A 39 -22.33 -4.80 12.21
CA TYR A 39 -21.86 -5.20 10.88
C TYR A 39 -20.71 -4.32 10.40
N LEU A 40 -20.83 -2.99 10.53
CA LEU A 40 -19.78 -2.06 10.11
C LEU A 40 -18.48 -2.30 10.87
N ILE A 41 -18.55 -2.43 12.19
CA ILE A 41 -17.34 -2.69 13.01
C ILE A 41 -16.70 -4.02 12.61
N ASN A 42 -17.47 -5.09 12.44
CA ASN A 42 -16.94 -6.39 12.05
C ASN A 42 -16.26 -6.35 10.67
N GLU A 43 -16.86 -5.66 9.72
CA GLU A 43 -16.30 -5.50 8.36
C GLU A 43 -15.04 -4.63 8.36
N ILE A 44 -15.04 -3.55 9.15
CA ILE A 44 -13.84 -2.67 9.31
C ILE A 44 -12.69 -3.48 9.94
N VAL A 45 -12.93 -4.21 11.03
CA VAL A 45 -11.92 -5.03 11.71
C VAL A 45 -11.33 -6.08 10.75
N THR A 46 -12.18 -6.76 9.97
CA THR A 46 -11.72 -7.72 8.95
C THR A 46 -10.86 -7.06 7.90
N ARG A 47 -11.25 -5.88 7.40
CA ARG A 47 -10.48 -5.12 6.41
C ARG A 47 -9.18 -4.56 6.98
N MET A 48 -9.17 -4.17 8.25
CA MET A 48 -7.93 -3.79 8.95
C MET A 48 -6.95 -4.96 8.98
N GLY A 49 -7.38 -6.14 9.39
CA GLY A 49 -6.53 -7.35 9.44
C GLY A 49 -5.85 -7.65 8.12
N ARG A 50 -6.56 -7.54 6.99
CA ARG A 50 -6.01 -7.89 5.68
C ARG A 50 -5.19 -6.80 4.99
N ASN A 51 -5.46 -5.51 5.24
CA ASN A 51 -4.85 -4.41 4.47
C ASN A 51 -3.69 -3.71 5.19
N ILE A 52 -3.70 -3.62 6.53
CA ILE A 52 -2.69 -2.86 7.29
C ILE A 52 -1.28 -3.36 6.97
N PHE A 53 -1.08 -4.68 6.88
CA PHE A 53 0.23 -5.26 6.59
C PHE A 53 0.82 -4.76 5.27
N LEU A 54 0.00 -4.74 4.21
CA LEU A 54 0.38 -4.25 2.87
C LEU A 54 0.76 -2.77 2.90
N ILE A 55 -0.03 -1.96 3.60
CA ILE A 55 0.21 -0.51 3.66
C ILE A 55 1.44 -0.19 4.50
N LEU A 56 1.73 -0.96 5.56
CA LEU A 56 2.96 -0.83 6.34
C LEU A 56 4.22 -1.07 5.48
N ALA A 57 4.15 -1.93 4.46
CA ALA A 57 5.26 -2.16 3.54
C ALA A 57 5.68 -0.90 2.76
N LEU A 58 4.78 0.08 2.57
CA LEU A 58 5.07 1.35 1.92
C LEU A 58 5.89 2.32 2.78
N LEU A 59 5.92 2.14 4.10
CA LEU A 59 6.64 3.05 4.99
C LEU A 59 8.16 3.01 4.76
N ILE A 60 8.72 1.88 4.34
CA ILE A 60 10.16 1.70 4.16
C ILE A 60 10.68 2.53 2.97
N PRO A 61 10.12 2.46 1.75
CA PRO A 61 10.57 3.30 0.64
C PRO A 61 10.30 4.79 0.87
N ILE A 62 9.20 5.16 1.54
CA ILE A 62 8.97 6.56 1.90
C ILE A 62 10.07 7.08 2.83
N MET A 63 10.49 6.29 3.80
CA MET A 63 11.57 6.63 4.73
C MET A 63 12.92 6.84 4.03
N SER A 64 13.16 6.15 2.91
CA SER A 64 14.38 6.27 2.11
C SER A 64 14.30 7.34 0.98
N GLY A 65 13.27 8.19 1.00
CA GLY A 65 13.09 9.25 0.01
C GLY A 65 12.67 8.80 -1.39
N MET A 66 12.20 7.54 -1.51
CA MET A 66 11.69 7.00 -2.78
C MET A 66 10.23 7.38 -3.04
N GLY A 67 9.60 8.05 -2.07
CA GLY A 67 8.20 8.45 -2.17
C GLY A 67 7.20 7.28 -2.14
N LEU A 68 6.01 7.51 -2.71
CA LEU A 68 4.99 6.48 -2.86
C LEU A 68 5.42 5.47 -3.93
N ASN A 69 5.83 4.29 -3.49
CA ASN A 69 6.35 3.27 -4.37
C ASN A 69 5.23 2.37 -4.95
N PHE A 70 4.81 2.65 -6.18
CA PHE A 70 3.89 1.76 -6.92
C PHE A 70 4.52 0.41 -7.27
N GLY A 71 5.85 0.30 -7.21
CA GLY A 71 6.56 -0.97 -7.38
C GLY A 71 6.22 -2.03 -6.31
N MET A 72 5.48 -1.68 -5.24
CA MET A 72 4.94 -2.67 -4.31
C MET A 72 4.05 -3.72 -4.99
N THR A 73 3.44 -3.39 -6.14
CA THR A 73 2.65 -4.34 -6.93
C THR A 73 3.47 -5.53 -7.42
N LEU A 74 4.79 -5.35 -7.64
CA LEU A 74 5.69 -6.44 -8.00
C LEU A 74 5.83 -7.44 -6.83
N GLY A 75 5.87 -6.94 -5.60
CA GLY A 75 5.82 -7.80 -4.41
C GLY A 75 4.48 -8.52 -4.29
N ALA A 76 3.38 -7.83 -4.55
CA ALA A 76 2.06 -8.44 -4.57
C ALA A 76 1.95 -9.54 -5.64
N MET A 77 2.50 -9.33 -6.86
CA MET A 77 2.60 -10.36 -7.91
C MET A 77 3.39 -11.58 -7.43
N ALA A 78 4.50 -11.38 -6.70
CA ALA A 78 5.29 -12.47 -6.16
C ALA A 78 4.49 -13.31 -5.14
N GLY A 79 3.73 -12.66 -4.25
CA GLY A 79 2.85 -13.35 -3.32
C GLY A 79 1.71 -14.12 -4.01
N GLU A 80 1.16 -13.54 -5.07
CA GLU A 80 0.11 -14.16 -5.88
C GLU A 80 0.62 -15.39 -6.64
N ILE A 81 1.80 -15.30 -7.28
CA ILE A 81 2.48 -16.44 -7.93
C ILE A 81 2.74 -17.56 -6.91
N ALA A 82 3.24 -17.22 -5.73
CA ALA A 82 3.50 -18.20 -4.67
C ALA A 82 2.22 -18.94 -4.25
N LEU A 83 1.10 -18.24 -4.11
CA LEU A 83 -0.19 -18.85 -3.79
C LEU A 83 -0.73 -19.74 -4.92
N ILE A 84 -0.49 -19.38 -6.19
CA ILE A 84 -0.86 -20.23 -7.34
C ILE A 84 -0.10 -21.56 -7.25
N PHE A 85 1.21 -21.55 -6.97
CA PHE A 85 1.99 -22.80 -6.81
C PHE A 85 1.53 -23.64 -5.62
N VAL A 86 1.30 -22.99 -4.47
CA VAL A 86 0.82 -23.70 -3.27
C VAL A 86 -0.57 -24.31 -3.53
N SER A 87 -1.44 -23.62 -4.25
CA SER A 87 -2.74 -24.16 -4.68
C SER A 87 -2.59 -25.33 -5.65
N ASP A 88 -1.61 -25.29 -6.56
CA ASP A 88 -1.31 -26.38 -7.47
C ASP A 88 -0.80 -27.61 -6.73
N TRP A 89 -0.02 -27.42 -5.68
CA TRP A 89 0.50 -28.52 -4.85
C TRP A 89 -0.50 -29.01 -3.82
N GLN A 90 -1.68 -28.40 -3.74
CA GLN A 90 -2.77 -28.76 -2.81
C GLN A 90 -2.33 -28.72 -1.33
N ILE A 91 -1.42 -27.82 -0.97
CA ILE A 91 -0.97 -27.60 0.40
C ILE A 91 -1.86 -26.52 1.02
N TRP A 92 -2.75 -26.93 1.91
CA TRP A 92 -3.78 -26.04 2.45
C TRP A 92 -3.51 -25.62 3.89
N GLY A 93 -4.28 -24.65 4.37
CA GLY A 93 -4.21 -24.15 5.73
C GLY A 93 -2.97 -23.34 6.03
N ILE A 94 -2.52 -23.36 7.30
CA ILE A 94 -1.34 -22.60 7.77
C ILE A 94 -0.05 -23.03 7.09
N PRO A 95 0.25 -24.34 6.91
CA PRO A 95 1.43 -24.76 6.18
C PRO A 95 1.49 -24.18 4.76
N GLY A 96 0.35 -24.11 4.08
CA GLY A 96 0.25 -23.51 2.76
C GLY A 96 0.56 -22.00 2.78
N VAL A 97 0.05 -21.26 3.76
CA VAL A 97 0.36 -19.82 3.91
C VAL A 97 1.83 -19.59 4.18
N VAL A 98 2.43 -20.34 5.09
CA VAL A 98 3.87 -20.24 5.42
C VAL A 98 4.72 -20.58 4.19
N LEU A 99 4.39 -21.66 3.48
CA LEU A 99 5.08 -22.05 2.26
C LEU A 99 4.97 -20.98 1.17
N ALA A 100 3.77 -20.38 0.99
CA ALA A 100 3.57 -19.27 0.05
C ALA A 100 4.45 -18.06 0.42
N MET A 101 4.55 -17.71 1.69
CA MET A 101 5.46 -16.65 2.16
C MET A 101 6.92 -16.98 1.82
N ILE A 102 7.38 -18.22 2.09
CA ILE A 102 8.76 -18.65 1.79
C ILE A 102 9.03 -18.58 0.28
N ILE A 103 8.13 -19.07 -0.57
CA ILE A 103 8.28 -19.04 -2.03
C ILE A 103 8.25 -17.59 -2.55
N SER A 104 7.47 -16.72 -1.94
CA SER A 104 7.40 -15.31 -2.36
C SER A 104 8.70 -14.55 -2.12
N ILE A 105 9.57 -14.95 -1.17
CA ILE A 105 10.82 -14.24 -0.85
C ILE A 105 11.76 -14.14 -2.06
N PRO A 106 12.22 -15.24 -2.69
CA PRO A 106 13.17 -15.16 -3.80
C PRO A 106 12.59 -14.38 -4.99
N ILE A 107 11.30 -14.55 -5.28
CA ILE A 107 10.62 -13.83 -6.36
C ILE A 107 10.55 -12.33 -6.04
N SER A 108 10.16 -11.96 -4.81
CA SER A 108 10.10 -10.57 -4.35
C SER A 108 11.47 -9.91 -4.33
N VAL A 109 12.53 -10.61 -3.91
CA VAL A 109 13.90 -10.10 -3.90
C VAL A 109 14.37 -9.81 -5.33
N LEU A 110 14.13 -10.72 -6.27
CA LEU A 110 14.51 -10.56 -7.67
C LEU A 110 13.77 -9.37 -8.31
N LEU A 111 12.44 -9.33 -8.16
CA LEU A 111 11.62 -8.24 -8.69
C LEU A 111 11.91 -6.91 -7.99
N GLY A 112 12.16 -6.92 -6.68
CA GLY A 112 12.52 -5.74 -5.91
C GLY A 112 13.90 -5.19 -6.27
N ALA A 113 14.89 -6.05 -6.51
CA ALA A 113 16.22 -5.64 -6.98
C ALA A 113 16.14 -5.02 -8.38
N PHE A 114 15.37 -5.61 -9.29
CA PHE A 114 15.10 -5.08 -10.61
C PHE A 114 14.43 -3.70 -10.54
N CYS A 115 13.35 -3.58 -9.79
CA CYS A 115 12.63 -2.33 -9.56
C CYS A 115 13.56 -1.28 -8.94
N GLY A 116 14.30 -1.63 -7.88
CA GLY A 116 15.20 -0.72 -7.19
C GLY A 116 16.32 -0.16 -8.09
N LYS A 117 16.88 -0.98 -8.98
CA LYS A 117 17.87 -0.52 -9.98
C LYS A 117 17.26 0.52 -10.93
N ILE A 118 16.07 0.25 -11.48
CA ILE A 118 15.40 1.17 -12.41
C ILE A 118 15.05 2.49 -11.70
N LEU A 119 14.52 2.43 -10.47
CA LEU A 119 14.19 3.62 -9.71
C LEU A 119 15.43 4.46 -9.34
N ASN A 120 16.57 3.83 -9.12
CA ASN A 120 17.83 4.54 -8.92
C ASN A 120 18.30 5.30 -10.16
N MET A 121 18.00 4.81 -11.36
CA MET A 121 18.28 5.51 -12.61
C MET A 121 17.35 6.71 -12.82
N ALA A 122 16.16 6.67 -12.25
CA ALA A 122 15.09 7.67 -12.39
C ALA A 122 15.01 8.64 -11.19
N LYS A 123 16.15 9.04 -10.62
CA LYS A 123 16.20 9.93 -9.44
C LYS A 123 15.38 11.20 -9.64
N GLY A 124 14.49 11.48 -8.67
CA GLY A 124 13.57 12.63 -8.70
C GLY A 124 12.25 12.39 -9.45
N ARG A 125 12.10 11.23 -10.12
CA ARG A 125 10.87 10.80 -10.83
C ARG A 125 10.43 9.39 -10.45
N GLU A 126 10.83 8.93 -9.26
CA GLU A 126 10.67 7.55 -8.80
C GLU A 126 9.21 7.11 -8.82
N MET A 127 8.30 7.96 -8.39
CA MET A 127 6.88 7.65 -8.31
C MET A 127 6.27 7.36 -9.68
N ILE A 128 6.51 8.21 -10.68
CA ILE A 128 6.02 8.00 -12.05
C ILE A 128 6.68 6.77 -12.66
N THR A 129 7.98 6.60 -12.46
CA THR A 129 8.73 5.46 -12.98
C THR A 129 8.24 4.15 -12.36
N SER A 130 7.98 4.10 -11.05
CA SER A 130 7.45 2.91 -10.39
C SER A 130 6.04 2.55 -10.89
N TYR A 131 5.21 3.56 -11.19
CA TYR A 131 3.88 3.37 -11.74
C TYR A 131 3.94 2.76 -13.15
N ILE A 132 4.74 3.35 -14.05
CA ILE A 132 4.94 2.83 -15.42
C ILE A 132 5.53 1.41 -15.37
N LEU A 133 6.53 1.19 -14.51
CA LEU A 133 7.15 -0.12 -14.33
C LEU A 133 6.13 -1.17 -13.85
N SER A 134 5.22 -0.78 -12.95
CA SER A 134 4.15 -1.65 -12.46
C SER A 134 3.23 -2.12 -13.60
N PHE A 135 2.84 -1.22 -14.51
CA PHE A 135 2.05 -1.60 -15.70
C PHE A 135 2.81 -2.50 -16.66
N PHE A 136 4.08 -2.19 -16.91
CA PHE A 136 4.92 -3.02 -17.77
C PHE A 136 5.07 -4.44 -17.21
N MET A 137 5.36 -4.53 -15.91
CA MET A 137 5.48 -5.83 -15.23
C MET A 137 4.15 -6.58 -15.16
N ASN A 138 3.03 -5.88 -15.06
CA ASN A 138 1.71 -6.52 -15.15
C ASN A 138 1.50 -7.19 -16.53
N GLY A 139 1.95 -6.56 -17.60
CA GLY A 139 1.92 -7.19 -18.95
C GLY A 139 2.76 -8.46 -19.00
N ILE A 140 3.98 -8.45 -18.46
CA ILE A 140 4.85 -9.65 -18.38
C ILE A 140 4.21 -10.72 -17.50
N TYR A 141 3.68 -10.33 -16.34
CA TYR A 141 2.99 -11.24 -15.44
C TYR A 141 1.82 -11.96 -16.14
N GLN A 142 0.97 -11.22 -16.86
CA GLN A 142 -0.15 -11.79 -17.60
C GLN A 142 0.33 -12.73 -18.70
N LEU A 143 1.41 -12.40 -19.40
CA LEU A 143 2.00 -13.28 -20.41
C LEU A 143 2.47 -14.59 -19.77
N VAL A 144 3.19 -14.52 -18.64
CA VAL A 144 3.65 -15.71 -17.92
C VAL A 144 2.49 -16.57 -17.46
N VAL A 145 1.50 -15.96 -16.80
CA VAL A 145 0.36 -16.68 -16.21
C VAL A 145 -0.56 -17.27 -17.29
N LEU A 146 -0.74 -16.56 -18.41
CA LEU A 146 -1.69 -16.97 -19.45
C LEU A 146 -1.10 -17.99 -20.45
N TYR A 147 0.21 -17.92 -20.74
CA TYR A 147 0.84 -18.70 -21.79
C TYR A 147 1.94 -19.65 -21.29
N MET A 148 2.71 -19.26 -20.29
CA MET A 148 3.84 -20.08 -19.83
C MET A 148 3.44 -21.08 -18.75
N MET A 149 2.47 -20.74 -17.89
CA MET A 149 1.96 -21.67 -16.87
C MET A 149 1.10 -22.76 -17.50
N GLY A 150 1.45 -24.01 -17.22
CA GLY A 150 0.82 -25.19 -17.81
C GLY A 150 1.45 -25.66 -19.13
N SER A 151 2.26 -24.82 -19.80
CA SER A 151 3.04 -25.21 -20.99
C SER A 151 4.53 -25.39 -20.65
N ILE A 152 5.22 -24.31 -20.26
CA ILE A 152 6.65 -24.30 -19.90
C ILE A 152 6.81 -24.53 -18.40
N ILE A 153 6.03 -23.86 -17.58
CA ILE A 153 6.01 -24.02 -16.13
C ILE A 153 4.96 -25.08 -15.79
N PRO A 154 5.36 -26.26 -15.26
CA PRO A 154 4.44 -27.34 -15.03
C PRO A 154 3.42 -26.98 -13.92
N ILE A 155 2.14 -26.99 -14.27
CA ILE A 155 1.01 -26.90 -13.35
C ILE A 155 0.31 -28.27 -13.38
N ARG A 156 0.12 -28.88 -12.24
CA ARG A 156 -0.40 -30.27 -12.12
C ARG A 156 -1.92 -30.31 -12.05
N HIS A 157 -2.51 -29.38 -11.30
CA HIS A 157 -3.92 -29.44 -10.96
C HIS A 157 -4.81 -28.83 -12.04
N PHE A 158 -5.73 -29.66 -12.59
CA PHE A 158 -6.63 -29.26 -13.68
C PHE A 158 -7.61 -28.14 -13.31
N SER A 159 -8.01 -28.03 -12.02
CA SER A 159 -8.97 -27.01 -11.58
C SER A 159 -8.44 -25.58 -11.71
N ILE A 160 -7.10 -25.41 -11.73
CA ILE A 160 -6.42 -24.11 -11.83
C ILE A 160 -6.20 -23.72 -13.29
N LYS A 161 -6.07 -24.70 -14.19
CA LYS A 161 -5.83 -24.47 -15.62
C LYS A 161 -7.08 -24.05 -16.37
N LEU A 162 -6.86 -23.33 -17.48
CA LEU A 162 -7.90 -23.10 -18.48
C LEU A 162 -8.23 -24.41 -19.22
N PRO A 163 -9.44 -24.57 -19.79
CA PRO A 163 -9.86 -25.77 -20.50
C PRO A 163 -8.94 -26.16 -21.68
N ARG A 164 -8.23 -25.18 -22.26
CA ARG A 164 -7.25 -25.38 -23.36
C ARG A 164 -5.95 -26.08 -22.92
N GLY A 165 -5.80 -26.43 -21.63
CA GLY A 165 -4.66 -27.17 -21.10
C GLY A 165 -3.47 -26.33 -20.64
N TYR A 166 -3.38 -25.05 -21.00
CA TYR A 166 -2.38 -24.11 -20.54
C TYR A 166 -3.03 -22.77 -20.14
N GLY A 167 -2.31 -21.99 -19.32
CA GLY A 167 -2.80 -20.76 -18.72
C GLY A 167 -3.66 -21.01 -17.47
N ILE A 168 -3.67 -20.01 -16.59
CA ILE A 168 -4.39 -20.05 -15.32
C ILE A 168 -5.77 -19.44 -15.50
N ARG A 169 -6.76 -19.95 -14.78
CA ARG A 169 -8.12 -19.37 -14.75
C ARG A 169 -8.11 -17.98 -14.15
N ASN A 170 -9.06 -17.14 -14.58
CA ASN A 170 -9.23 -15.78 -14.06
C ASN A 170 -9.44 -15.77 -12.54
N THR A 171 -10.08 -16.79 -11.98
CA THR A 171 -10.29 -16.93 -10.55
C THR A 171 -9.79 -18.29 -10.09
N VAL A 172 -8.86 -18.29 -9.14
CA VAL A 172 -8.38 -19.48 -8.43
C VAL A 172 -8.98 -19.47 -7.03
N SER A 173 -9.67 -20.56 -6.67
CA SER A 173 -10.30 -20.70 -5.36
C SER A 173 -9.27 -21.07 -4.28
N LEU A 174 -9.28 -20.32 -3.19
CA LEU A 174 -8.51 -20.58 -1.97
C LEU A 174 -9.42 -21.00 -0.80
N LEU A 175 -10.60 -21.59 -1.08
CA LEU A 175 -11.58 -21.92 -0.05
C LEU A 175 -11.00 -22.73 1.12
N ASN A 176 -10.10 -23.68 0.83
CA ASN A 176 -9.45 -24.50 1.83
C ASN A 176 -8.36 -23.77 2.66
N MET A 177 -7.98 -22.56 2.25
CA MET A 177 -7.08 -21.67 2.98
C MET A 177 -7.80 -20.44 3.53
N ARG A 178 -9.09 -20.29 3.19
CA ARG A 178 -9.83 -19.07 3.53
C ARG A 178 -9.85 -18.83 5.03
N GLN A 179 -9.38 -17.64 5.41
CA GLN A 179 -9.37 -17.18 6.79
C GLN A 179 -8.66 -18.14 7.79
N CYS A 180 -7.70 -18.95 7.31
CA CYS A 180 -7.01 -19.90 8.18
C CYS A 180 -6.21 -19.19 9.29
N LEU A 181 -5.57 -18.03 8.99
CA LEU A 181 -4.92 -17.20 10.00
C LEU A 181 -5.93 -16.50 10.91
N ASP A 182 -7.03 -16.01 10.34
CA ASP A 182 -8.03 -15.24 11.07
C ASP A 182 -8.86 -16.11 12.01
N ASN A 183 -9.00 -17.41 11.71
CA ASN A 183 -9.77 -18.35 12.52
C ASN A 183 -8.95 -19.01 13.64
N LEU A 184 -7.60 -19.05 13.52
CA LEU A 184 -6.76 -19.81 14.45
C LEU A 184 -6.86 -19.29 15.90
N LEU A 185 -6.90 -17.98 16.08
CA LEU A 185 -7.05 -17.32 17.39
C LEU A 185 -8.15 -16.25 17.30
N ALA A 186 -9.33 -16.63 16.81
CA ALA A 186 -10.45 -15.71 16.71
C ALA A 186 -11.17 -15.58 18.05
N VAL A 187 -11.29 -14.34 18.54
CA VAL A 187 -12.09 -14.01 19.72
C VAL A 187 -13.32 -13.24 19.27
N ARG A 188 -14.50 -13.60 19.79
CA ARG A 188 -15.75 -12.86 19.54
C ARG A 188 -16.08 -11.99 20.76
N VAL A 189 -16.10 -10.67 20.54
CA VAL A 189 -16.47 -9.69 21.56
C VAL A 189 -17.66 -8.89 21.05
N ALA A 190 -18.76 -8.90 21.77
CA ALA A 190 -20.00 -8.18 21.40
C ALA A 190 -20.47 -8.45 19.95
N GLY A 191 -20.35 -9.68 19.46
CA GLY A 191 -20.73 -10.07 18.11
C GLY A 191 -19.72 -9.75 17.01
N VAL A 192 -18.62 -9.07 17.35
CA VAL A 192 -17.51 -8.75 16.43
C VAL A 192 -16.43 -9.84 16.51
N LYS A 193 -16.04 -10.38 15.36
CA LYS A 193 -14.94 -11.35 15.26
C LYS A 193 -13.61 -10.62 15.14
N ILE A 194 -12.76 -10.77 16.14
CA ILE A 194 -11.41 -10.18 16.16
C ILE A 194 -10.39 -11.27 15.82
N PRO A 195 -9.69 -11.21 14.68
CA PRO A 195 -8.65 -12.16 14.29
C PRO A 195 -7.33 -11.84 15.01
N VAL A 196 -7.20 -12.29 16.24
CA VAL A 196 -6.08 -11.94 17.14
C VAL A 196 -4.73 -12.30 16.52
N LEU A 197 -4.58 -13.45 15.87
CA LEU A 197 -3.32 -13.85 15.24
C LEU A 197 -2.89 -12.87 14.14
N THR A 198 -3.83 -12.45 13.29
CA THR A 198 -3.55 -11.50 12.21
C THR A 198 -3.11 -10.15 12.78
N PHE A 199 -3.79 -9.65 13.83
CA PHE A 199 -3.38 -8.43 14.52
C PHE A 199 -2.04 -8.56 15.25
N LEU A 200 -1.72 -9.74 15.79
CA LEU A 200 -0.42 -10.01 16.37
C LEU A 200 0.69 -9.94 15.31
N ILE A 201 0.50 -10.52 14.12
CA ILE A 201 1.43 -10.41 13.00
C ILE A 201 1.62 -8.95 12.59
N ILE A 202 0.55 -8.17 12.51
CA ILE A 202 0.61 -6.73 12.23
C ILE A 202 1.38 -6.00 13.33
N GLY A 203 1.13 -6.32 14.60
CA GLY A 203 1.84 -5.76 15.75
C GLY A 203 3.34 -6.05 15.71
N VAL A 204 3.72 -7.28 15.38
CA VAL A 204 5.13 -7.66 15.18
C VAL A 204 5.76 -6.84 14.05
N LEU A 205 5.05 -6.63 12.94
CA LEU A 205 5.56 -5.79 11.85
C LEU A 205 5.69 -4.32 12.28
N CYS A 206 4.75 -3.79 13.05
CA CYS A 206 4.86 -2.43 13.59
C CYS A 206 6.08 -2.30 14.52
N LEU A 207 6.30 -3.27 15.40
CA LEU A 207 7.47 -3.31 16.27
C LEU A 207 8.77 -3.44 15.46
N PHE A 208 8.76 -4.29 14.43
CA PHE A 208 9.89 -4.42 13.50
C PHE A 208 10.21 -3.08 12.83
N ILE A 209 9.24 -2.34 12.31
CA ILE A 209 9.46 -1.03 11.68
C ILE A 209 10.02 -0.02 12.68
N VAL A 210 9.49 0.02 13.91
CA VAL A 210 9.99 0.92 14.97
C VAL A 210 11.42 0.58 15.36
N TRP A 211 11.73 -0.71 15.55
CA TRP A 211 13.09 -1.20 15.83
C TRP A 211 14.03 -0.94 14.65
N PHE A 212 13.61 -1.27 13.42
CA PHE A 212 14.38 -1.09 12.21
C PHE A 212 14.83 0.36 11.99
N ARG A 213 13.97 1.34 12.28
CA ARG A 213 14.30 2.76 12.21
C ARG A 213 15.47 3.18 13.11
N LYS A 214 15.77 2.39 14.14
CA LYS A 214 16.90 2.62 15.07
C LYS A 214 18.17 1.91 14.65
N THR A 215 18.10 0.96 13.72
CA THR A 215 19.28 0.25 13.19
C THR A 215 20.10 1.15 12.28
N LYS A 216 21.38 0.80 12.06
CA LYS A 216 22.26 1.56 11.14
C LYS A 216 21.61 1.73 9.76
N LEU A 217 21.13 0.63 9.17
CA LEU A 217 20.49 0.67 7.85
C LEU A 217 19.23 1.56 7.84
N GLY A 218 18.41 1.53 8.87
CA GLY A 218 17.23 2.39 9.00
C GLY A 218 17.61 3.87 9.17
N GLN A 219 18.71 4.17 9.85
CA GLN A 219 19.23 5.53 9.97
C GLN A 219 19.82 6.01 8.64
N ASP A 220 20.59 5.16 7.94
CA ASP A 220 21.10 5.46 6.61
C ASP A 220 19.95 5.74 5.62
N MET A 221 18.87 4.95 5.64
CA MET A 221 17.68 5.20 4.83
C MET A 221 17.04 6.55 5.14
N ARG A 222 16.96 6.93 6.40
CA ARG A 222 16.40 8.23 6.81
C ARG A 222 17.29 9.40 6.40
N ALA A 223 18.60 9.25 6.49
CA ALA A 223 19.57 10.26 6.02
C ALA A 223 19.45 10.46 4.50
N VAL A 224 19.41 9.36 3.74
CA VAL A 224 19.20 9.38 2.28
C VAL A 224 17.84 10.01 1.92
N GLY A 225 16.80 9.75 2.71
CA GLY A 225 15.47 10.33 2.51
C GLY A 225 15.37 11.81 2.83
N GLN A 226 16.24 12.34 3.67
CA GLN A 226 16.31 13.78 3.97
C GLN A 226 17.08 14.53 2.89
N ASP A 227 18.31 14.11 2.61
CA ASP A 227 19.17 14.69 1.58
C ASP A 227 20.17 13.64 1.07
N MET A 228 20.08 13.32 -0.22
CA MET A 228 20.96 12.34 -0.87
C MET A 228 22.40 12.85 -1.04
N GLY A 229 22.60 14.17 -1.14
CA GLY A 229 23.92 14.80 -1.26
C GLY A 229 24.66 14.68 0.06
N VAL A 230 24.06 15.22 1.12
CA VAL A 230 24.61 15.17 2.48
C VAL A 230 24.86 13.74 2.95
N ALA A 231 23.94 12.80 2.65
CA ALA A 231 24.13 11.39 2.99
C ALA A 231 25.34 10.77 2.25
N ARG A 232 25.57 11.14 1.00
CA ARG A 232 26.75 10.68 0.22
C ARG A 232 28.04 11.24 0.81
N ASP A 233 28.06 12.54 1.15
CA ASP A 233 29.22 13.19 1.73
C ASP A 233 29.57 12.62 3.12
N ALA A 234 28.56 12.14 3.85
CA ALA A 234 28.72 11.38 5.09
C ALA A 234 29.16 9.90 4.87
N GLY A 235 29.48 9.49 3.64
CA GLY A 235 29.96 8.14 3.31
C GLY A 235 28.89 7.06 3.17
N ILE A 236 27.61 7.43 3.13
CA ILE A 236 26.51 6.47 2.94
C ILE A 236 26.39 6.09 1.47
N ASN A 237 26.35 4.79 1.17
CA ASN A 237 26.08 4.32 -0.18
C ASN A 237 24.60 4.48 -0.52
N VAL A 238 24.24 5.64 -1.07
CA VAL A 238 22.86 6.04 -1.40
C VAL A 238 22.17 5.02 -2.31
N GLU A 239 22.86 4.53 -3.34
CA GLU A 239 22.27 3.63 -4.33
C GLU A 239 21.91 2.27 -3.72
N ARG A 240 22.85 1.68 -2.97
CA ARG A 240 22.65 0.42 -2.28
C ARG A 240 21.52 0.52 -1.23
N THR A 241 21.51 1.60 -0.45
CA THR A 241 20.49 1.85 0.58
C THR A 241 19.09 1.95 -0.02
N ARG A 242 18.95 2.64 -1.16
CA ARG A 242 17.67 2.77 -1.88
C ARG A 242 17.21 1.43 -2.46
N ILE A 243 18.10 0.65 -3.10
CA ILE A 243 17.76 -0.68 -3.62
C ILE A 243 17.28 -1.60 -2.50
N ILE A 244 17.99 -1.62 -1.36
CA ILE A 244 17.60 -2.46 -0.21
C ILE A 244 16.21 -2.05 0.32
N SER A 245 15.90 -0.75 0.37
CA SER A 245 14.59 -0.29 0.82
C SER A 245 13.46 -0.81 -0.08
N ILE A 246 13.66 -0.83 -1.40
CA ILE A 246 12.69 -1.39 -2.34
C ILE A 246 12.56 -2.90 -2.19
N ILE A 247 13.68 -3.63 -2.07
CA ILE A 247 13.65 -5.08 -1.84
C ILE A 247 12.87 -5.41 -0.57
N MET A 248 13.14 -4.70 0.54
CA MET A 248 12.41 -4.92 1.79
C MET A 248 10.90 -4.65 1.62
N SER A 249 10.55 -3.56 0.96
CA SER A 249 9.15 -3.22 0.67
C SER A 249 8.47 -4.27 -0.20
N THR A 250 9.13 -4.77 -1.24
CA THR A 250 8.56 -5.81 -2.13
C THR A 250 8.40 -7.15 -1.42
N VAL A 251 9.33 -7.56 -0.56
CA VAL A 251 9.19 -8.78 0.25
C VAL A 251 8.02 -8.65 1.23
N LEU A 252 7.90 -7.53 1.94
CA LEU A 252 6.77 -7.29 2.83
C LEU A 252 5.44 -7.20 2.06
N ALA A 253 5.44 -6.61 0.86
CA ALA A 253 4.24 -6.59 0.03
C ALA A 253 3.84 -7.99 -0.45
N GLY A 254 4.81 -8.88 -0.72
CA GLY A 254 4.55 -10.29 -1.01
C GLY A 254 3.87 -11.01 0.15
N PHE A 255 4.39 -10.85 1.37
CA PHE A 255 3.75 -11.40 2.59
C PHE A 255 2.35 -10.82 2.82
N GLY A 256 2.22 -9.50 2.67
CA GLY A 256 0.93 -8.83 2.81
C GLY A 256 -0.09 -9.32 1.79
N MET A 257 0.33 -9.63 0.55
CA MET A 257 -0.53 -10.19 -0.47
C MET A 257 -1.02 -11.59 -0.13
N VAL A 258 -0.15 -12.44 0.44
CA VAL A 258 -0.53 -13.77 0.93
C VAL A 258 -1.57 -13.65 2.05
N ILE A 259 -1.36 -12.74 3.02
CA ILE A 259 -2.32 -12.46 4.10
C ILE A 259 -3.65 -11.93 3.54
N TYR A 260 -3.60 -11.06 2.55
CA TYR A 260 -4.79 -10.49 1.91
C TYR A 260 -5.62 -11.56 1.20
N LEU A 261 -4.99 -12.36 0.33
CA LEU A 261 -5.68 -13.34 -0.51
C LEU A 261 -6.22 -14.53 0.29
N GLN A 262 -5.52 -14.97 1.35
CA GLN A 262 -6.07 -16.00 2.24
C GLN A 262 -7.33 -15.50 2.98
N ASN A 263 -7.40 -14.21 3.34
CA ASN A 263 -8.60 -13.65 3.93
C ASN A 263 -9.76 -13.58 2.92
N MET A 264 -9.47 -13.19 1.68
CA MET A 264 -10.47 -13.14 0.60
C MET A 264 -10.98 -14.53 0.21
N GLY A 265 -10.12 -15.54 0.22
CA GLY A 265 -10.45 -16.92 -0.16
C GLY A 265 -10.50 -17.16 -1.67
N ASN A 266 -10.06 -16.22 -2.48
CA ASN A 266 -9.92 -16.35 -3.94
C ASN A 266 -8.81 -15.44 -4.47
N ILE A 267 -8.23 -15.82 -5.59
CA ILE A 267 -7.27 -15.03 -6.37
C ILE A 267 -7.97 -14.58 -7.64
N ALA A 268 -8.11 -13.28 -7.87
CA ALA A 268 -8.43 -12.74 -9.19
C ALA A 268 -7.11 -12.55 -9.95
N THR A 269 -6.69 -13.61 -10.63
CA THR A 269 -5.34 -13.85 -11.16
C THR A 269 -4.77 -12.70 -12.00
N TYR A 270 -5.60 -11.92 -12.66
CA TYR A 270 -5.15 -10.84 -13.55
C TYR A 270 -5.28 -9.44 -12.98
N SER A 271 -5.88 -9.27 -11.81
CA SER A 271 -6.22 -7.94 -11.29
C SER A 271 -5.95 -7.70 -9.81
N SER A 272 -5.84 -8.74 -8.97
CA SER A 272 -5.72 -8.59 -7.51
C SER A 272 -4.53 -7.73 -7.11
N HIS A 273 -3.35 -7.98 -7.67
CA HIS A 273 -2.13 -7.24 -7.37
C HIS A 273 -2.19 -5.76 -7.77
N SER A 274 -2.79 -5.44 -8.92
CA SER A 274 -2.91 -4.07 -9.43
C SER A 274 -3.84 -3.21 -8.57
N GLN A 275 -5.01 -3.74 -8.24
CA GLN A 275 -6.00 -3.04 -7.43
C GLN A 275 -5.49 -2.77 -6.02
N ILE A 276 -4.80 -3.75 -5.42
CA ILE A 276 -4.27 -3.62 -4.06
C ILE A 276 -3.21 -2.52 -3.99
N GLY A 277 -2.28 -2.44 -4.94
CA GLY A 277 -1.27 -1.40 -4.98
C GLY A 277 -1.89 0.00 -4.95
N MET A 278 -2.90 0.25 -5.79
CA MET A 278 -3.61 1.53 -5.84
C MET A 278 -4.35 1.84 -4.53
N PHE A 279 -5.07 0.87 -4.00
CA PHE A 279 -5.87 1.07 -2.77
C PHE A 279 -5.00 1.25 -1.53
N CYS A 280 -3.85 0.59 -1.44
CA CYS A 280 -2.92 0.79 -0.34
C CYS A 280 -2.35 2.21 -0.31
N ILE A 281 -1.96 2.75 -1.48
CA ILE A 281 -1.47 4.11 -1.59
C ILE A 281 -2.59 5.12 -1.28
N ALA A 282 -3.80 4.89 -1.82
CA ALA A 282 -4.95 5.74 -1.53
C ALA A 282 -5.27 5.76 -0.03
N ALA A 283 -5.32 4.59 0.61
CA ALA A 283 -5.58 4.50 2.04
C ALA A 283 -4.50 5.23 2.86
N LEU A 284 -3.23 5.08 2.50
CA LEU A 284 -2.14 5.77 3.20
C LEU A 284 -2.27 7.30 3.11
N LEU A 285 -2.61 7.83 1.91
CA LEU A 285 -2.82 9.26 1.68
C LEU A 285 -4.07 9.78 2.42
N VAL A 286 -5.16 9.00 2.43
CA VAL A 286 -6.38 9.30 3.21
C VAL A 286 -6.07 9.39 4.69
N GLY A 287 -5.12 8.61 5.19
CA GLY A 287 -4.63 8.70 6.56
C GLY A 287 -3.77 9.92 6.89
N GLY A 288 -3.58 10.83 5.93
CA GLY A 288 -2.80 12.06 6.12
C GLY A 288 -1.29 11.87 5.91
N ALA A 289 -0.85 10.77 5.32
CA ALA A 289 0.52 10.65 4.86
C ALA A 289 0.78 11.56 3.66
N SER A 290 2.03 11.98 3.51
CA SER A 290 2.52 12.65 2.31
C SER A 290 3.48 11.75 1.54
N VAL A 291 3.90 12.20 0.35
CA VAL A 291 4.88 11.46 -0.46
C VAL A 291 6.22 11.30 0.28
N ASP A 292 6.60 12.25 1.12
CA ASP A 292 7.89 12.27 1.82
C ASP A 292 7.81 11.79 3.28
N LYS A 293 6.60 11.79 3.86
CA LYS A 293 6.42 11.50 5.30
C LYS A 293 5.20 10.63 5.53
N ALA A 294 5.42 9.50 6.15
CA ALA A 294 4.35 8.62 6.60
C ALA A 294 4.70 8.00 7.96
N SER A 295 3.68 7.70 8.73
CA SER A 295 3.78 7.10 10.06
C SER A 295 2.85 5.89 10.18
N ILE A 296 3.09 5.06 11.18
CA ILE A 296 2.20 3.94 11.51
C ILE A 296 0.78 4.45 11.82
N GLY A 297 0.66 5.61 12.50
CA GLY A 297 -0.64 6.23 12.77
C GLY A 297 -1.42 6.59 11.51
N ASN A 298 -0.74 7.10 10.47
CA ASN A 298 -1.37 7.37 9.16
C ASN A 298 -1.90 6.08 8.52
N VAL A 299 -1.19 4.95 8.67
CA VAL A 299 -1.63 3.66 8.13
C VAL A 299 -2.94 3.23 8.78
N PHE A 300 -3.02 3.23 10.13
CA PHE A 300 -4.23 2.83 10.85
C PHE A 300 -5.40 3.75 10.54
N LEU A 301 -5.20 5.07 10.63
CA LEU A 301 -6.23 6.06 10.33
C LEU A 301 -6.73 5.92 8.88
N GLY A 302 -5.80 5.76 7.95
CA GLY A 302 -6.11 5.63 6.54
C GLY A 302 -6.91 4.37 6.22
N VAL A 303 -6.53 3.23 6.79
CA VAL A 303 -7.30 1.99 6.62
C VAL A 303 -8.72 2.14 7.15
N ILE A 304 -8.89 2.71 8.35
CA ILE A 304 -10.21 2.90 8.93
C ILE A 304 -11.06 3.81 8.04
N LEU A 305 -10.59 4.99 7.69
CA LEU A 305 -11.36 5.95 6.91
C LEU A 305 -11.66 5.46 5.49
N PHE A 306 -10.62 5.00 4.79
CA PHE A 306 -10.74 4.56 3.41
C PHE A 306 -11.66 3.35 3.28
N HIS A 307 -11.49 2.33 4.11
CA HIS A 307 -12.33 1.13 4.03
C HIS A 307 -13.73 1.33 4.60
N THR A 308 -13.93 2.23 5.56
CA THR A 308 -15.28 2.63 5.98
C THR A 308 -16.05 3.23 4.80
N MET A 309 -15.44 4.20 4.11
CA MET A 309 -16.04 4.78 2.90
C MET A 309 -16.31 3.69 1.83
N PHE A 310 -15.37 2.75 1.63
CA PHE A 310 -15.53 1.65 0.68
C PHE A 310 -16.69 0.69 1.00
N ILE A 311 -17.08 0.58 2.28
CA ILE A 311 -18.21 -0.25 2.70
C ILE A 311 -19.52 0.52 2.51
N VAL A 312 -19.55 1.78 2.96
CA VAL A 312 -20.81 2.54 3.06
C VAL A 312 -21.21 3.23 1.76
N ALA A 313 -20.25 3.65 0.93
CA ALA A 313 -20.52 4.46 -0.26
C ALA A 313 -21.46 3.78 -1.30
N PRO A 314 -21.30 2.48 -1.65
CA PRO A 314 -22.21 1.84 -2.60
C PRO A 314 -23.64 1.81 -2.10
N LYS A 315 -23.85 1.52 -0.81
CA LYS A 315 -25.16 1.43 -0.20
C LYS A 315 -25.81 2.81 0.00
N ALA A 316 -25.01 3.79 0.43
CA ALA A 316 -25.46 5.18 0.55
C ALA A 316 -25.83 5.77 -0.83
N GLY A 317 -25.01 5.50 -1.86
CA GLY A 317 -25.31 5.87 -3.23
C GLY A 317 -26.62 5.26 -3.73
N ALA A 318 -26.82 3.97 -3.49
CA ALA A 318 -28.07 3.28 -3.83
C ALA A 318 -29.29 3.87 -3.10
N ALA A 319 -29.13 4.28 -1.84
CA ALA A 319 -30.22 4.92 -1.08
C ALA A 319 -30.60 6.30 -1.63
N ILE A 320 -29.64 7.04 -2.22
CA ILE A 320 -29.89 8.36 -2.81
C ILE A 320 -30.45 8.25 -4.24
N THR A 321 -29.89 7.36 -5.05
CA THR A 321 -30.14 7.32 -6.50
C THR A 321 -31.08 6.18 -6.92
N GLY A 322 -31.36 5.23 -6.05
CA GLY A 322 -32.11 4.01 -6.36
C GLY A 322 -31.30 2.94 -7.09
N ASP A 323 -30.02 3.22 -7.48
CA ASP A 323 -29.16 2.30 -8.22
C ASP A 323 -27.82 2.04 -7.49
N SER A 324 -27.55 0.76 -7.19
CA SER A 324 -26.31 0.35 -6.54
C SER A 324 -25.06 0.53 -7.41
N MET A 325 -25.18 0.52 -8.74
CA MET A 325 -24.06 0.74 -9.65
C MET A 325 -23.50 2.16 -9.53
N ILE A 326 -24.37 3.16 -9.35
CA ILE A 326 -23.94 4.55 -9.15
C ILE A 326 -23.09 4.67 -7.88
N GLY A 327 -23.49 4.00 -6.81
CA GLY A 327 -22.70 3.95 -5.56
C GLY A 327 -21.32 3.31 -5.74
N GLU A 328 -21.21 2.24 -6.55
CA GLU A 328 -19.94 1.62 -6.90
C GLU A 328 -19.03 2.56 -7.70
N TYR A 329 -19.57 3.22 -8.72
CA TYR A 329 -18.81 4.22 -9.50
C TYR A 329 -18.38 5.40 -8.63
N PHE A 330 -19.24 5.88 -7.73
CA PHE A 330 -18.89 6.92 -6.78
C PHE A 330 -17.72 6.52 -5.88
N ARG A 331 -17.71 5.31 -5.35
CA ARG A 331 -16.61 4.76 -4.56
C ARG A 331 -15.29 4.78 -5.32
N VAL A 332 -15.29 4.31 -6.58
CA VAL A 332 -14.11 4.27 -7.44
C VAL A 332 -13.63 5.68 -7.77
N PHE A 333 -14.57 6.56 -8.14
CA PHE A 333 -14.28 7.96 -8.43
C PHE A 333 -13.63 8.67 -7.24
N VAL A 334 -14.19 8.55 -6.04
CA VAL A 334 -13.63 9.17 -4.83
C VAL A 334 -12.23 8.64 -4.56
N SER A 335 -11.97 7.35 -4.74
CA SER A 335 -10.65 6.77 -4.53
C SER A 335 -9.58 7.40 -5.44
N TYR A 336 -9.88 7.54 -6.72
CA TYR A 336 -8.95 8.18 -7.67
C TYR A 336 -8.84 9.68 -7.45
N ALA A 337 -9.95 10.36 -7.15
CA ALA A 337 -9.96 11.78 -6.87
C ALA A 337 -9.06 12.14 -5.68
N VAL A 338 -9.06 11.31 -4.63
CA VAL A 338 -8.19 11.52 -3.46
C VAL A 338 -6.72 11.37 -3.81
N ILE A 339 -6.34 10.34 -4.58
CA ILE A 339 -4.95 10.17 -5.01
C ILE A 339 -4.52 11.41 -5.80
N THR A 340 -5.34 11.83 -6.75
CA THR A 340 -5.07 13.01 -7.59
C THR A 340 -4.93 14.28 -6.75
N LEU A 341 -5.84 14.50 -5.82
CA LEU A 341 -5.87 15.68 -4.95
C LEU A 341 -4.64 15.71 -4.02
N ALA A 342 -4.29 14.57 -3.42
CA ALA A 342 -3.10 14.44 -2.58
C ALA A 342 -1.81 14.72 -3.36
N LEU A 343 -1.71 14.25 -4.61
CA LEU A 343 -0.56 14.51 -5.48
C LEU A 343 -0.47 15.98 -5.89
N ILE A 344 -1.60 16.62 -6.24
CA ILE A 344 -1.64 18.05 -6.57
C ILE A 344 -1.21 18.90 -5.36
N MET A 345 -1.73 18.59 -4.17
CA MET A 345 -1.35 19.28 -2.94
C MET A 345 0.15 19.14 -2.65
N TYR A 346 0.71 17.94 -2.84
CA TYR A 346 2.13 17.68 -2.68
C TYR A 346 2.99 18.50 -3.64
N GLU A 347 2.69 18.45 -4.94
CA GLU A 347 3.44 19.22 -5.95
C GLU A 347 3.34 20.72 -5.71
N THR A 348 2.18 21.21 -5.31
CA THR A 348 1.98 22.64 -4.99
C THR A 348 2.83 23.06 -3.79
N LYS A 349 2.90 22.21 -2.74
CA LYS A 349 3.72 22.46 -1.56
C LYS A 349 5.23 22.47 -1.92
N LYS A 350 5.66 21.49 -2.72
CA LYS A 350 7.05 21.38 -3.19
C LYS A 350 7.48 22.59 -4.03
N ARG A 351 6.62 23.08 -4.94
CA ARG A 351 6.88 24.28 -5.72
C ARG A 351 7.02 25.53 -4.85
N LYS A 352 6.16 25.69 -3.85
CA LYS A 352 6.25 26.82 -2.89
C LYS A 352 7.56 26.80 -2.11
N HIS A 353 7.97 25.65 -1.59
CA HIS A 353 9.25 25.52 -0.86
C HIS A 353 10.46 25.85 -1.76
N LYS A 354 10.46 25.36 -3.01
CA LYS A 354 11.54 25.69 -3.96
C LYS A 354 11.60 27.20 -4.29
N SER A 355 10.43 27.83 -4.47
CA SER A 355 10.35 29.27 -4.72
C SER A 355 10.84 30.09 -3.53
N GLN A 356 10.50 29.70 -2.31
CA GLN A 356 10.96 30.36 -1.09
C GLN A 356 12.47 30.21 -0.88
N ALA A 357 13.02 29.00 -1.10
CA ALA A 357 14.46 28.77 -1.02
C ALA A 357 15.24 29.58 -2.08
N ALA A 358 14.73 29.66 -3.30
CA ALA A 358 15.34 30.48 -4.34
C ALA A 358 15.30 31.99 -4.02
N GLN A 359 14.22 32.47 -3.42
CA GLN A 359 14.12 33.85 -2.97
C GLN A 359 15.09 34.17 -1.81
N GLN A 360 15.26 33.23 -0.86
CA GLN A 360 16.22 33.41 0.24
C GLN A 360 17.66 33.47 -0.29
N LEU A 361 18.06 32.58 -1.20
CA LEU A 361 19.37 32.61 -1.83
C LEU A 361 19.66 33.93 -2.58
N GLN A 362 18.62 34.46 -3.27
CA GLN A 362 18.74 35.75 -3.94
C GLN A 362 18.88 36.94 -2.97
N LEU A 363 18.23 36.85 -1.81
CA LEU A 363 18.37 37.85 -0.75
C LEU A 363 19.76 37.81 -0.12
N GLU A 364 20.24 36.62 0.23
CA GLU A 364 21.59 36.40 0.78
C GLU A 364 22.69 36.86 -0.19
N GLN A 365 22.52 36.59 -1.51
CA GLN A 365 23.45 37.11 -2.51
C GLN A 365 23.47 38.66 -2.61
N LYS A 366 22.26 39.27 -2.60
CA LYS A 366 22.16 40.73 -2.60
C LYS A 366 22.74 41.40 -1.36
N GLU A 367 22.60 40.73 -0.18
CA GLU A 367 23.22 41.23 1.06
C GLU A 367 24.75 41.08 1.03
N ALA A 368 25.27 39.99 0.45
CA ALA A 368 26.70 39.81 0.25
C ALA A 368 27.30 40.86 -0.69
N ASP A 369 26.65 41.11 -1.86
CA ASP A 369 27.07 42.12 -2.82
C ASP A 369 26.96 43.56 -2.30
N ALA A 370 26.14 43.81 -1.27
CA ALA A 370 26.00 45.13 -0.65
C ALA A 370 27.03 45.38 0.47
N HIS A 371 27.76 44.35 0.89
CA HIS A 371 28.83 44.43 1.88
C HIS A 371 30.25 44.42 1.27
N GLU A 372 30.38 44.18 -0.04
CA GLU A 372 31.57 44.47 -0.83
C GLU A 372 31.56 45.89 -1.42
#